data_2af314c9a0bfe507693fcd373ffb62c3
#
_entry.id   2af314c9a0bfe507693fcd373ffb62c3
#
_cell.length_a   1.000
_cell.length_b   1.000
_cell.length_c   1.000
_cell.angle_alpha   90.00
_cell.angle_beta   90.00
_cell.angle_gamma   90.00
#
_symmetry.space_group_name_H-M   'P 1'
#
loop_
_entity.id
_entity.type
_entity.pdbx_description
1 polymer ?
#
loop_
_entity_poly.entity_id
_entity_poly.type
_entity_poly.pdbx_seq_one_letter_code
_entity_poly.pdbx_strand_id
1 'polypeptide(L)'
;MKAIEIAEYGGPEVLQIVEKPRPAPGPGQVLIEVKAAGLNFLDLMAREGTYPAGPKPPFVLGVEAAGIVAAVGAGVTTPAVGTRVTALVQGGYAEYALAEAAQAVPLPEAVDFAAATALLVQGLTAYFLLKRAGEVKPGQSVLVNAAAGGVGSLAVQIAKIFGAGRVLGTASTEEKRAWVRQLGADETIDYTQDGWADAVKAATDGRGVDLFLDATGDTSGGGLKPLAPGGTWVVYGSQQGAPGGLTGGELMGIIGQSQTIRGFTLYSVIPDTQAIATALHDLLTWTTEGRLQVQTSDRFPLAQAAEAHIAIAERRTTGKVVLEP
;
A
#
# COMPACT_ATOMS: atom_id res chain seq x y z
N MET A 1 -14.04 23.64 7.95
CA MET A 1 -13.11 22.94 7.07
C MET A 1 -13.86 22.01 6.14
N LYS A 2 -13.37 21.86 4.91
CA LYS A 2 -13.91 20.87 3.96
C LYS A 2 -13.39 19.47 4.30
N ALA A 3 -14.27 18.48 4.12
CA ALA A 3 -13.93 17.06 4.30
C ALA A 3 -14.81 16.20 3.38
N ILE A 4 -14.36 14.99 3.06
CA ILE A 4 -15.16 13.99 2.33
C ILE A 4 -15.78 13.04 3.34
N GLU A 5 -17.10 13.13 3.49
CA GLU A 5 -17.86 12.28 4.39
C GLU A 5 -18.66 11.22 3.62
N ILE A 6 -18.79 10.08 4.23
CA ILE A 6 -19.67 8.98 3.80
C ILE A 6 -20.81 8.89 4.81
N ALA A 7 -22.06 9.19 4.37
CA ALA A 7 -23.26 9.08 5.19
C ALA A 7 -23.84 7.66 5.18
N GLU A 8 -23.58 6.91 4.11
CA GLU A 8 -23.99 5.51 3.92
C GLU A 8 -22.97 4.78 3.05
N TYR A 9 -22.92 3.47 3.11
CA TYR A 9 -22.07 2.67 2.23
C TYR A 9 -22.62 2.68 0.80
N GLY A 10 -21.70 2.68 -0.20
CA GLY A 10 -22.13 2.69 -1.60
C GLY A 10 -20.98 2.82 -2.60
N GLY A 11 -21.34 3.17 -3.82
CA GLY A 11 -20.40 3.48 -4.89
C GLY A 11 -19.71 4.84 -4.69
N PRO A 12 -18.93 5.32 -5.69
CA PRO A 12 -18.22 6.60 -5.59
C PRO A 12 -19.13 7.82 -5.34
N GLU A 13 -20.40 7.73 -5.68
CA GLU A 13 -21.40 8.78 -5.51
C GLU A 13 -21.70 9.13 -4.04
N VAL A 14 -21.38 8.24 -3.09
CA VAL A 14 -21.58 8.52 -1.65
C VAL A 14 -20.50 9.41 -1.04
N LEU A 15 -19.42 9.69 -1.78
CA LEU A 15 -18.34 10.58 -1.36
C LEU A 15 -18.79 12.04 -1.48
N GLN A 16 -19.25 12.61 -0.39
CA GLN A 16 -19.78 13.96 -0.35
C GLN A 16 -18.81 14.93 0.33
N ILE A 17 -18.60 16.08 -0.32
CA ILE A 17 -17.88 17.18 0.31
C ILE A 17 -18.80 17.88 1.31
N VAL A 18 -18.33 18.01 2.54
CA VAL A 18 -19.09 18.62 3.64
C VAL A 18 -18.26 19.69 4.35
N GLU A 19 -18.94 20.67 4.96
CA GLU A 19 -18.32 21.62 5.86
C GLU A 19 -18.41 21.11 7.30
N LYS A 20 -17.28 21.00 7.98
CA LYS A 20 -17.17 20.59 9.37
C LYS A 20 -16.41 21.60 10.21
N PRO A 21 -16.64 21.69 11.51
CA PRO A 21 -15.77 22.45 12.40
C PRO A 21 -14.32 21.93 12.29
N ARG A 22 -13.36 22.85 12.33
CA ARG A 22 -11.93 22.46 12.46
C ARG A 22 -11.74 21.79 13.82
N PRO A 23 -11.19 20.55 13.89
CA PRO A 23 -11.01 19.88 15.16
C PRO A 23 -9.88 20.54 15.99
N ALA A 24 -9.98 20.40 17.30
CA ALA A 24 -8.92 20.81 18.23
C ALA A 24 -8.17 19.56 18.72
N PRO A 25 -6.82 19.58 18.76
CA PRO A 25 -6.06 18.44 19.25
C PRO A 25 -6.23 18.26 20.76
N GLY A 26 -6.57 17.04 21.17
CA GLY A 26 -6.59 16.61 22.57
C GLY A 26 -5.19 16.39 23.14
N PRO A 27 -5.07 16.02 24.44
CA PRO A 27 -3.77 15.68 25.03
C PRO A 27 -3.06 14.59 24.23
N GLY A 28 -1.78 14.77 23.93
CA GLY A 28 -0.97 13.83 23.16
C GLY A 28 -1.17 13.86 21.64
N GLN A 29 -2.09 14.71 21.13
CA GLN A 29 -2.41 14.80 19.72
C GLN A 29 -1.82 16.04 19.05
N VAL A 30 -1.66 15.96 17.73
CA VAL A 30 -1.37 17.11 16.86
C VAL A 30 -2.49 17.28 15.84
N LEU A 31 -2.73 18.52 15.44
CA LEU A 31 -3.56 18.88 14.30
C LEU A 31 -2.67 19.12 13.10
N ILE A 32 -2.90 18.40 12.02
CA ILE A 32 -2.16 18.53 10.76
C ILE A 32 -3.02 19.34 9.78
N GLU A 33 -2.48 20.41 9.24
CA GLU A 33 -2.98 21.03 8.01
C GLU A 33 -2.57 20.14 6.85
N VAL A 34 -3.53 19.44 6.26
CA VAL A 34 -3.28 18.41 5.24
C VAL A 34 -2.85 19.06 3.93
N LYS A 35 -1.75 18.61 3.37
CA LYS A 35 -1.25 19.00 2.04
C LYS A 35 -1.39 17.87 1.04
N ALA A 36 -1.44 16.62 1.52
CA ALA A 36 -1.75 15.44 0.73
C ALA A 36 -2.41 14.40 1.63
N ALA A 37 -3.50 13.82 1.18
CA ALA A 37 -4.15 12.64 1.76
C ALA A 37 -3.97 11.46 0.81
N GLY A 38 -3.41 10.35 1.31
CA GLY A 38 -3.14 9.18 0.47
C GLY A 38 -4.38 8.32 0.28
N LEU A 39 -4.62 7.86 -0.97
CA LEU A 39 -5.62 6.85 -1.28
C LEU A 39 -5.02 5.46 -1.25
N ASN A 40 -5.79 4.52 -0.72
CA ASN A 40 -5.48 3.10 -0.68
C ASN A 40 -6.69 2.28 -1.11
N PHE A 41 -6.47 1.04 -1.54
CA PHE A 41 -7.58 0.16 -1.92
C PHE A 41 -8.53 -0.12 -0.74
N LEU A 42 -8.02 -0.10 0.50
CA LEU A 42 -8.84 -0.23 1.71
C LEU A 42 -9.89 0.89 1.86
N ASP A 43 -9.63 2.09 1.30
CA ASP A 43 -10.59 3.21 1.34
C ASP A 43 -11.80 2.91 0.45
N LEU A 44 -11.60 2.23 -0.69
CA LEU A 44 -12.69 1.75 -1.54
C LEU A 44 -13.54 0.73 -0.77
N MET A 45 -12.88 -0.25 -0.12
CA MET A 45 -13.57 -1.27 0.69
C MET A 45 -14.31 -0.64 1.87
N ALA A 46 -13.73 0.35 2.54
CA ALA A 46 -14.38 1.06 3.65
C ALA A 46 -15.62 1.83 3.17
N ARG A 47 -15.53 2.50 2.01
CA ARG A 47 -16.67 3.17 1.38
C ARG A 47 -17.79 2.18 1.04
N GLU A 48 -17.47 1.00 0.54
CA GLU A 48 -18.42 -0.05 0.13
C GLU A 48 -18.95 -0.85 1.32
N GLY A 49 -18.40 -0.68 2.51
CA GLY A 49 -18.75 -1.47 3.69
C GLY A 49 -18.26 -2.92 3.66
N THR A 50 -17.34 -3.23 2.75
CA THR A 50 -16.75 -4.57 2.59
C THR A 50 -15.46 -4.76 3.42
N TYR A 51 -14.93 -3.68 4.01
CA TYR A 51 -13.76 -3.75 4.89
C TYR A 51 -14.17 -4.24 6.29
N PRO A 52 -13.73 -5.42 6.77
CA PRO A 52 -14.25 -6.03 7.99
C PRO A 52 -14.05 -5.20 9.26
N ALA A 53 -13.00 -4.38 9.31
CA ALA A 53 -12.68 -3.48 10.44
C ALA A 53 -13.01 -2.01 10.13
N GLY A 54 -13.81 -1.76 9.08
CA GLY A 54 -14.15 -0.41 8.64
C GLY A 54 -15.07 0.32 9.62
N PRO A 55 -14.98 1.66 9.67
CA PRO A 55 -15.89 2.48 10.46
C PRO A 55 -17.31 2.40 9.91
N LYS A 56 -18.30 2.62 10.80
CA LYS A 56 -19.70 2.70 10.38
C LYS A 56 -20.06 4.15 10.01
N PRO A 57 -20.83 4.36 8.92
CA PRO A 57 -21.31 5.69 8.58
C PRO A 57 -22.13 6.35 9.72
N PRO A 58 -22.09 7.70 9.86
CA PRO A 58 -21.32 8.62 9.03
C PRO A 58 -19.86 8.74 9.50
N PHE A 59 -18.90 8.86 8.57
CA PHE A 59 -17.49 9.09 8.88
C PHE A 59 -16.76 9.84 7.75
N VAL A 60 -15.68 10.54 8.10
CA VAL A 60 -14.74 11.12 7.12
C VAL A 60 -13.74 10.04 6.72
N LEU A 61 -13.53 9.86 5.41
CA LEU A 61 -12.65 8.83 4.87
C LEU A 61 -11.16 9.23 4.95
N GLY A 62 -10.28 8.26 4.73
CA GLY A 62 -8.83 8.44 4.66
C GLY A 62 -8.10 8.07 5.95
N VAL A 63 -7.04 7.28 5.79
CA VAL A 63 -6.28 6.70 6.93
C VAL A 63 -4.85 7.25 7.05
N GLU A 64 -4.42 8.09 6.11
CA GLU A 64 -3.08 8.69 6.11
C GLU A 64 -3.09 10.09 5.52
N ALA A 65 -2.24 10.94 6.06
CA ALA A 65 -2.05 12.31 5.58
C ALA A 65 -0.61 12.77 5.77
N ALA A 66 -0.19 13.71 4.93
CA ALA A 66 1.03 14.47 5.09
C ALA A 66 0.72 15.97 5.02
N GLY A 67 1.42 16.76 5.81
CA GLY A 67 1.16 18.18 5.89
C GLY A 67 2.01 18.89 6.95
N ILE A 68 1.47 19.96 7.50
CA ILE A 68 2.16 20.83 8.46
C ILE A 68 1.41 20.80 9.79
N VAL A 69 2.12 20.63 10.90
CA VAL A 69 1.53 20.71 12.24
C VAL A 69 0.99 22.13 12.46
N ALA A 70 -0.34 22.26 12.55
CA ALA A 70 -1.05 23.52 12.71
C ALA A 70 -1.34 23.86 14.18
N ALA A 71 -1.46 22.83 15.03
CA ALA A 71 -1.64 22.99 16.48
C ALA A 71 -1.20 21.71 17.19
N VAL A 72 -0.89 21.83 18.47
CA VAL A 72 -0.51 20.71 19.35
C VAL A 72 -1.40 20.69 20.59
N GLY A 73 -1.72 19.50 21.06
CA GLY A 73 -2.48 19.30 22.29
C GLY A 73 -1.61 19.39 23.54
N ALA A 74 -2.26 19.32 24.69
CA ALA A 74 -1.57 19.37 25.97
C ALA A 74 -0.53 18.24 26.10
N GLY A 75 0.65 18.57 26.64
CA GLY A 75 1.75 17.63 26.85
C GLY A 75 2.59 17.28 25.59
N VAL A 76 2.25 17.79 24.42
CA VAL A 76 3.02 17.59 23.19
C VAL A 76 4.13 18.62 23.07
N THR A 77 5.36 18.17 23.06
CA THR A 77 6.57 18.98 22.82
C THR A 77 7.18 18.73 21.44
N THR A 78 6.90 17.56 20.86
CA THR A 78 7.39 17.12 19.57
C THR A 78 6.30 16.29 18.87
N PRO A 79 6.02 16.54 17.56
CA PRO A 79 6.58 17.62 16.72
C PRO A 79 5.98 19.01 17.09
N ALA A 80 6.75 20.07 16.87
CA ALA A 80 6.30 21.45 17.10
C ALA A 80 5.39 21.95 15.97
N VAL A 81 4.62 23.01 16.23
CA VAL A 81 3.86 23.74 15.21
C VAL A 81 4.79 24.21 14.09
N GLY A 82 4.37 24.06 12.84
CA GLY A 82 5.17 24.35 11.64
C GLY A 82 6.01 23.19 11.15
N THR A 83 6.13 22.10 11.91
CA THR A 83 6.87 20.91 11.46
C THR A 83 6.13 20.21 10.31
N ARG A 84 6.85 19.87 9.23
CA ARG A 84 6.36 19.01 8.15
C ARG A 84 6.29 17.58 8.67
N VAL A 85 5.15 16.92 8.52
CA VAL A 85 4.94 15.55 9.03
C VAL A 85 4.13 14.69 8.07
N THR A 86 4.24 13.38 8.24
CA THR A 86 3.28 12.39 7.74
C THR A 86 2.80 11.53 8.89
N ALA A 87 1.53 11.13 8.89
CA ALA A 87 0.94 10.35 9.97
C ALA A 87 -0.20 9.45 9.48
N LEU A 88 -0.41 8.34 10.18
CA LEU A 88 -1.68 7.64 10.14
C LEU A 88 -2.71 8.50 10.88
N VAL A 89 -3.88 8.69 10.27
CA VAL A 89 -4.95 9.56 10.77
C VAL A 89 -6.30 8.87 10.64
N GLN A 90 -7.31 9.43 11.30
CA GLN A 90 -8.70 9.11 11.01
C GLN A 90 -9.32 10.32 10.31
N GLY A 91 -9.91 10.09 9.14
CA GLY A 91 -10.52 11.17 8.37
C GLY A 91 -9.51 12.05 7.63
N GLY A 92 -8.54 11.45 6.97
CA GLY A 92 -7.49 12.15 6.23
C GLY A 92 -7.97 12.90 4.98
N TYR A 93 -9.15 12.58 4.43
CA TYR A 93 -9.73 13.29 3.29
C TYR A 93 -10.38 14.60 3.75
N ALA A 94 -9.58 15.50 4.26
CA ALA A 94 -10.01 16.76 4.82
C ALA A 94 -8.88 17.80 4.79
N GLU A 95 -9.22 19.08 4.93
CA GLU A 95 -8.22 20.16 5.07
C GLU A 95 -7.39 20.05 6.36
N TYR A 96 -7.92 19.41 7.40
CA TYR A 96 -7.23 19.19 8.69
C TYR A 96 -7.56 17.80 9.22
N ALA A 97 -6.55 17.14 9.78
CA ALA A 97 -6.69 15.82 10.41
C ALA A 97 -5.97 15.77 11.77
N LEU A 98 -6.50 14.97 12.69
CA LEU A 98 -5.85 14.68 13.97
C LEU A 98 -4.97 13.44 13.86
N ALA A 99 -3.80 13.50 14.50
CA ALA A 99 -2.90 12.36 14.66
C ALA A 99 -2.37 12.28 16.09
N GLU A 100 -2.02 11.09 16.55
CA GLU A 100 -1.22 10.92 17.74
C GLU A 100 0.19 11.50 17.50
N ALA A 101 0.65 12.38 18.37
CA ALA A 101 1.95 13.05 18.22
C ALA A 101 3.12 12.05 18.07
N ALA A 102 3.05 10.92 18.79
CA ALA A 102 4.05 9.85 18.71
C ALA A 102 4.08 9.12 17.36
N GLN A 103 3.02 9.26 16.55
CA GLN A 103 2.91 8.66 15.21
C GLN A 103 3.11 9.69 14.09
N ALA A 104 3.23 10.97 14.43
CA ALA A 104 3.50 12.02 13.46
C ALA A 104 5.01 12.09 13.16
N VAL A 105 5.40 11.56 12.01
CA VAL A 105 6.79 11.42 11.61
C VAL A 105 7.27 12.68 10.89
N PRO A 106 8.31 13.37 11.41
CA PRO A 106 8.88 14.54 10.74
C PRO A 106 9.45 14.19 9.35
N LEU A 107 9.20 15.08 8.39
CA LEU A 107 9.64 14.91 6.99
C LEU A 107 10.84 15.80 6.67
N PRO A 108 11.89 15.25 6.02
CA PRO A 108 12.93 16.04 5.38
C PRO A 108 12.33 16.99 4.32
N GLU A 109 12.96 18.17 4.12
CA GLU A 109 12.49 19.13 3.10
C GLU A 109 12.45 18.53 1.68
N ALA A 110 13.38 17.63 1.37
CA ALA A 110 13.47 16.99 0.07
C ALA A 110 12.31 16.01 -0.23
N VAL A 111 11.54 15.58 0.79
CA VAL A 111 10.44 14.64 0.59
C VAL A 111 9.14 15.41 0.36
N ASP A 112 8.53 15.23 -0.83
CA ASP A 112 7.22 15.78 -1.16
C ASP A 112 6.11 15.17 -0.28
N PHE A 113 5.07 15.94 0.05
CA PHE A 113 3.97 15.47 0.90
C PHE A 113 3.22 14.29 0.27
N ALA A 114 2.99 14.32 -1.04
CA ALA A 114 2.35 13.22 -1.74
C ALA A 114 3.20 11.94 -1.64
N ALA A 115 4.50 12.04 -1.87
CA ALA A 115 5.43 10.92 -1.72
C ALA A 115 5.46 10.39 -0.27
N ALA A 116 5.41 11.28 0.72
CA ALA A 116 5.41 10.92 2.12
C ALA A 116 4.20 10.05 2.53
N THR A 117 3.00 10.31 1.95
CA THR A 117 1.83 9.46 2.23
C THR A 117 2.03 8.02 1.75
N ALA A 118 2.73 7.82 0.62
CA ALA A 118 2.98 6.47 0.10
C ALA A 118 3.86 5.62 1.03
N LEU A 119 4.70 6.25 1.86
CA LEU A 119 5.61 5.54 2.76
C LEU A 119 4.88 4.92 3.97
N LEU A 120 3.70 5.41 4.32
CA LEU A 120 2.91 4.89 5.43
C LEU A 120 2.25 3.55 5.07
N VAL A 121 1.00 3.56 4.59
CA VAL A 121 0.28 2.30 4.36
C VAL A 121 0.98 1.44 3.32
N GLN A 122 1.34 1.99 2.17
CA GLN A 122 1.91 1.22 1.06
C GLN A 122 3.38 0.85 1.30
N GLY A 123 4.20 1.79 1.77
CA GLY A 123 5.61 1.56 2.04
C GLY A 123 5.84 0.58 3.18
N LEU A 124 5.16 0.78 4.31
CA LEU A 124 5.22 -0.17 5.43
C LEU A 124 4.70 -1.56 5.02
N THR A 125 3.61 -1.62 4.22
CA THR A 125 3.12 -2.90 3.70
C THR A 125 4.20 -3.58 2.86
N ALA A 126 4.78 -2.91 1.88
CA ALA A 126 5.84 -3.47 1.02
C ALA A 126 7.06 -3.92 1.84
N TYR A 127 7.49 -3.10 2.79
CA TYR A 127 8.61 -3.40 3.69
C TYR A 127 8.37 -4.68 4.48
N PHE A 128 7.22 -4.79 5.16
CA PHE A 128 6.94 -5.94 6.03
C PHE A 128 6.49 -7.19 5.26
N LEU A 129 5.92 -7.06 4.08
CA LEU A 129 5.70 -8.19 3.17
C LEU A 129 7.02 -8.90 2.87
N LEU A 130 8.08 -8.15 2.61
CA LEU A 130 9.41 -8.70 2.31
C LEU A 130 10.16 -9.11 3.58
N LYS A 131 10.12 -8.29 4.64
CA LYS A 131 10.94 -8.48 5.84
C LYS A 131 10.38 -9.51 6.81
N ARG A 132 9.04 -9.56 7.00
CA ARG A 132 8.39 -10.42 8.00
C ARG A 132 7.53 -11.53 7.38
N ALA A 133 6.71 -11.21 6.38
CA ALA A 133 5.81 -12.19 5.80
C ALA A 133 6.54 -13.14 4.85
N GLY A 134 7.34 -12.61 3.96
CA GLY A 134 8.13 -13.39 3.00
C GLY A 134 9.50 -13.79 3.49
N GLU A 135 10.05 -13.07 4.49
CA GLU A 135 11.40 -13.31 5.01
C GLU A 135 12.44 -13.44 3.91
N VAL A 136 12.36 -12.51 2.92
CA VAL A 136 13.21 -12.57 1.73
C VAL A 136 14.70 -12.60 2.09
N LYS A 137 15.43 -13.49 1.44
CA LYS A 137 16.87 -13.67 1.64
C LYS A 137 17.64 -13.25 0.38
N PRO A 138 18.89 -12.80 0.53
CA PRO A 138 19.73 -12.50 -0.62
C PRO A 138 19.78 -13.67 -1.61
N GLY A 139 19.67 -13.35 -2.90
CA GLY A 139 19.71 -14.31 -3.98
C GLY A 139 18.37 -14.98 -4.33
N GLN A 140 17.34 -14.86 -3.49
CA GLN A 140 16.01 -15.41 -3.78
C GLN A 140 15.29 -14.67 -4.91
N SER A 141 14.39 -15.37 -5.59
CA SER A 141 13.50 -14.84 -6.61
C SER A 141 12.16 -14.38 -5.99
N VAL A 142 11.71 -13.19 -6.39
CA VAL A 142 10.47 -12.58 -5.87
C VAL A 142 9.56 -12.22 -7.04
N LEU A 143 8.31 -12.67 -6.98
CA LEU A 143 7.24 -12.23 -7.87
C LEU A 143 6.35 -11.22 -7.12
N VAL A 144 6.13 -10.07 -7.74
CA VAL A 144 5.24 -9.02 -7.21
C VAL A 144 4.04 -8.90 -8.14
N ASN A 145 2.86 -9.27 -7.65
CA ASN A 145 1.61 -9.05 -8.38
C ASN A 145 1.14 -7.61 -8.25
N ALA A 146 0.43 -7.10 -9.26
CA ALA A 146 0.04 -5.70 -9.35
C ALA A 146 1.25 -4.74 -9.16
N ALA A 147 2.38 -5.06 -9.77
CA ALA A 147 3.67 -4.41 -9.55
C ALA A 147 3.66 -2.90 -9.92
N ALA A 148 2.73 -2.44 -10.75
CA ALA A 148 2.56 -1.03 -11.07
C ALA A 148 1.69 -0.26 -10.06
N GLY A 149 1.08 -0.93 -9.08
CA GLY A 149 0.29 -0.28 -8.02
C GLY A 149 1.14 0.28 -6.89
N GLY A 150 0.49 0.92 -5.92
CA GLY A 150 1.19 1.60 -4.83
C GLY A 150 2.11 0.70 -4.01
N VAL A 151 1.61 -0.43 -3.48
CA VAL A 151 2.45 -1.40 -2.74
C VAL A 151 3.44 -2.08 -3.68
N GLY A 152 2.97 -2.51 -4.87
CA GLY A 152 3.79 -3.29 -5.80
C GLY A 152 5.02 -2.54 -6.30
N SER A 153 4.88 -1.26 -6.64
CA SER A 153 5.99 -0.43 -7.13
C SER A 153 7.10 -0.21 -6.09
N LEU A 154 6.72 -0.13 -4.82
CA LEU A 154 7.67 -0.06 -3.72
C LEU A 154 8.26 -1.44 -3.41
N ALA A 155 7.44 -2.51 -3.46
CA ALA A 155 7.91 -3.87 -3.18
C ALA A 155 8.97 -4.35 -4.18
N VAL A 156 8.84 -4.02 -5.48
CA VAL A 156 9.86 -4.30 -6.50
C VAL A 156 11.21 -3.72 -6.11
N GLN A 157 11.24 -2.44 -5.75
CA GLN A 157 12.46 -1.73 -5.38
C GLN A 157 13.04 -2.24 -4.05
N ILE A 158 12.19 -2.40 -3.03
CA ILE A 158 12.61 -2.86 -1.70
C ILE A 158 13.15 -4.31 -1.77
N ALA A 159 12.58 -5.18 -2.64
CA ALA A 159 13.12 -6.50 -2.87
C ALA A 159 14.58 -6.45 -3.37
N LYS A 160 14.89 -5.54 -4.30
CA LYS A 160 16.27 -5.29 -4.75
C LYS A 160 17.16 -4.76 -3.63
N ILE A 161 16.66 -3.81 -2.83
CA ILE A 161 17.40 -3.26 -1.67
C ILE A 161 17.73 -4.38 -0.66
N PHE A 162 16.82 -5.33 -0.44
CA PHE A 162 17.04 -6.48 0.44
C PHE A 162 17.88 -7.60 -0.20
N GLY A 163 18.35 -7.41 -1.44
CA GLY A 163 19.27 -8.34 -2.10
C GLY A 163 18.60 -9.50 -2.83
N ALA A 164 17.31 -9.38 -3.18
CA ALA A 164 16.67 -10.38 -4.06
C ALA A 164 17.47 -10.55 -5.35
N GLY A 165 17.76 -11.80 -5.73
CA GLY A 165 18.56 -12.13 -6.91
C GLY A 165 17.80 -11.89 -8.20
N ARG A 166 16.49 -12.17 -8.21
CA ARG A 166 15.61 -11.93 -9.35
C ARG A 166 14.27 -11.38 -8.88
N VAL A 167 13.82 -10.28 -9.47
CA VAL A 167 12.52 -9.68 -9.17
C VAL A 167 11.68 -9.65 -10.44
N LEU A 168 10.51 -10.28 -10.37
CA LEU A 168 9.52 -10.30 -11.43
C LEU A 168 8.32 -9.47 -11.03
N GLY A 169 7.74 -8.72 -11.97
CA GLY A 169 6.54 -7.92 -11.72
C GLY A 169 5.42 -8.24 -12.69
N THR A 170 4.16 -8.33 -12.24
CA THR A 170 3.03 -8.44 -13.16
C THR A 170 2.32 -7.11 -13.34
N ALA A 171 1.94 -6.78 -14.58
CA ALA A 171 1.10 -5.62 -14.90
C ALA A 171 0.34 -5.84 -16.22
N SER A 172 -0.83 -5.17 -16.37
CA SER A 172 -1.77 -5.42 -17.48
C SER A 172 -1.36 -4.80 -18.81
N THR A 173 -0.67 -3.66 -18.80
CA THR A 173 -0.31 -2.95 -20.03
C THR A 173 1.19 -2.88 -20.22
N GLU A 174 1.64 -2.76 -21.49
CA GLU A 174 3.07 -2.65 -21.77
C GLU A 174 3.69 -1.38 -21.15
N GLU A 175 2.96 -0.29 -21.12
CA GLU A 175 3.40 0.95 -20.45
C GLU A 175 3.70 0.71 -18.97
N LYS A 176 2.78 0.07 -18.25
CA LYS A 176 2.97 -0.30 -16.84
C LYS A 176 4.13 -1.28 -16.67
N ARG A 177 4.26 -2.26 -17.56
CA ARG A 177 5.38 -3.21 -17.52
C ARG A 177 6.72 -2.51 -17.75
N ALA A 178 6.80 -1.60 -18.72
CA ALA A 178 8.00 -0.82 -18.98
C ALA A 178 8.41 0.02 -17.77
N TRP A 179 7.44 0.65 -17.11
CA TRP A 179 7.70 1.39 -15.89
C TRP A 179 8.18 0.49 -14.74
N VAL A 180 7.57 -0.67 -14.54
CA VAL A 180 7.99 -1.64 -13.51
C VAL A 180 9.43 -2.12 -13.76
N ARG A 181 9.86 -2.29 -15.02
CA ARG A 181 11.27 -2.57 -15.36
C ARG A 181 12.19 -1.40 -14.95
N GLN A 182 11.78 -0.16 -15.16
CA GLN A 182 12.54 1.02 -14.72
C GLN A 182 12.71 1.08 -13.19
N LEU A 183 11.76 0.53 -12.43
CA LEU A 183 11.86 0.41 -10.98
C LEU A 183 12.79 -0.73 -10.52
N GLY A 184 13.35 -1.51 -11.44
CA GLY A 184 14.34 -2.54 -11.14
C GLY A 184 13.81 -3.98 -11.20
N ALA A 185 12.61 -4.23 -11.74
CA ALA A 185 12.20 -5.60 -12.06
C ALA A 185 13.07 -6.14 -13.20
N ASP A 186 13.58 -7.36 -13.04
CA ASP A 186 14.38 -8.05 -14.06
C ASP A 186 13.51 -8.53 -15.22
N GLU A 187 12.27 -8.93 -14.90
CA GLU A 187 11.29 -9.40 -15.87
C GLU A 187 9.89 -8.86 -15.53
N THR A 188 9.07 -8.66 -16.56
CA THR A 188 7.68 -8.25 -16.38
C THR A 188 6.74 -9.13 -17.19
N ILE A 189 5.61 -9.50 -16.60
CA ILE A 189 4.67 -10.47 -17.14
C ILE A 189 3.29 -9.86 -17.25
N ASP A 190 2.62 -10.10 -18.37
CA ASP A 190 1.24 -9.73 -18.59
C ASP A 190 0.31 -10.77 -17.94
N TYR A 191 -0.26 -10.41 -16.77
CA TYR A 191 -1.17 -11.30 -16.05
C TYR A 191 -2.56 -11.41 -16.71
N THR A 192 -2.86 -10.61 -17.74
CA THR A 192 -4.13 -10.70 -18.48
C THR A 192 -4.12 -11.80 -19.52
N GLN A 193 -2.95 -12.38 -19.81
CA GLN A 193 -2.78 -13.47 -20.77
C GLN A 193 -2.95 -14.82 -20.09
N ASP A 194 -3.61 -15.73 -20.76
CA ASP A 194 -3.65 -17.13 -20.33
C ASP A 194 -2.21 -17.69 -20.22
N GLY A 195 -1.95 -18.47 -19.16
CA GLY A 195 -0.63 -19.07 -18.97
C GLY A 195 0.43 -18.11 -18.37
N TRP A 196 0.06 -16.96 -17.84
CA TRP A 196 0.99 -16.02 -17.20
C TRP A 196 1.89 -16.68 -16.12
N ALA A 197 1.35 -17.67 -15.38
CA ALA A 197 2.12 -18.40 -14.38
C ALA A 197 3.21 -19.28 -15.01
N ASP A 198 2.98 -19.81 -16.22
CA ASP A 198 3.99 -20.55 -16.97
C ASP A 198 5.08 -19.62 -17.51
N ALA A 199 4.72 -18.38 -17.86
CA ALA A 199 5.69 -17.35 -18.20
C ALA A 199 6.60 -17.01 -17.00
N VAL A 200 6.06 -16.98 -15.75
CA VAL A 200 6.87 -16.84 -14.52
C VAL A 200 7.87 -17.98 -14.40
N LYS A 201 7.45 -19.23 -14.65
CA LYS A 201 8.36 -20.39 -14.62
C LYS A 201 9.42 -20.30 -15.71
N ALA A 202 9.03 -19.93 -16.92
CA ALA A 202 10.01 -19.75 -18.02
C ALA A 202 11.06 -18.67 -17.65
N ALA A 203 10.64 -17.57 -17.04
CA ALA A 203 11.52 -16.51 -16.56
C ALA A 203 12.40 -16.94 -15.36
N THR A 204 12.21 -18.10 -14.78
CA THR A 204 12.95 -18.65 -13.64
C THR A 204 13.53 -20.04 -13.95
N ASP A 205 13.91 -20.27 -15.20
CA ASP A 205 14.53 -21.51 -15.68
C ASP A 205 13.70 -22.78 -15.37
N GLY A 206 12.37 -22.65 -15.38
CA GLY A 206 11.41 -23.70 -15.09
C GLY A 206 11.14 -23.96 -13.61
N ARG A 207 11.89 -23.32 -12.70
CA ARG A 207 11.82 -23.58 -11.25
C ARG A 207 10.60 -22.93 -10.58
N GLY A 208 10.27 -21.71 -10.96
CA GLY A 208 9.34 -20.83 -10.25
C GLY A 208 10.04 -19.92 -9.25
N VAL A 209 9.25 -19.10 -8.51
CA VAL A 209 9.76 -18.10 -7.56
C VAL A 209 9.77 -18.60 -6.12
N ASP A 210 10.74 -18.10 -5.34
CA ASP A 210 10.85 -18.41 -3.91
C ASP A 210 9.80 -17.69 -3.08
N LEU A 211 9.42 -16.47 -3.50
CA LEU A 211 8.45 -15.64 -2.83
C LEU A 211 7.48 -15.03 -3.85
N PHE A 212 6.18 -15.16 -3.61
CA PHE A 212 5.12 -14.52 -4.37
C PHE A 212 4.32 -13.56 -3.47
N LEU A 213 4.34 -12.27 -3.77
CA LEU A 213 3.55 -11.23 -3.09
C LEU A 213 2.30 -10.94 -3.89
N ASP A 214 1.13 -11.31 -3.36
CA ASP A 214 -0.14 -11.25 -4.07
C ASP A 214 -1.13 -10.27 -3.43
N ALA A 215 -1.45 -9.21 -4.19
CA ALA A 215 -2.43 -8.20 -3.85
C ALA A 215 -3.88 -8.60 -4.19
N THR A 216 -4.08 -9.65 -4.99
CA THR A 216 -5.39 -10.00 -5.54
C THR A 216 -6.10 -11.10 -4.76
N GLY A 217 -5.34 -11.99 -4.14
CA GLY A 217 -5.90 -13.13 -3.40
C GLY A 217 -6.63 -14.13 -4.31
N ASP A 218 -6.28 -14.17 -5.61
CA ASP A 218 -6.91 -15.10 -6.55
C ASP A 218 -6.42 -16.52 -6.31
N THR A 219 -7.23 -17.31 -5.62
CA THR A 219 -6.98 -18.73 -5.38
C THR A 219 -7.54 -19.65 -6.47
N SER A 220 -8.14 -19.11 -7.54
CA SER A 220 -8.73 -19.91 -8.63
C SER A 220 -7.72 -20.64 -9.54
N GLY A 221 -6.59 -21.06 -8.98
CA GLY A 221 -5.56 -21.87 -9.65
C GLY A 221 -4.33 -21.09 -10.10
N GLY A 222 -4.26 -19.78 -9.82
CA GLY A 222 -3.10 -18.95 -10.17
C GLY A 222 -2.00 -18.90 -9.10
N GLY A 223 -2.39 -18.89 -7.82
CA GLY A 223 -1.47 -18.56 -6.72
C GLY A 223 -0.32 -19.53 -6.45
N LEU A 224 -0.54 -20.81 -6.65
CA LEU A 224 0.50 -21.84 -6.41
C LEU A 224 1.37 -22.14 -7.63
N LYS A 225 0.85 -21.95 -8.84
CA LYS A 225 1.54 -22.31 -10.09
C LYS A 225 2.90 -21.64 -10.27
N PRO A 226 3.08 -20.33 -9.98
CA PRO A 226 4.35 -19.66 -10.19
C PRO A 226 5.42 -20.02 -9.14
N LEU A 227 5.05 -20.70 -8.03
CA LEU A 227 5.99 -20.99 -6.94
C LEU A 227 6.98 -22.11 -7.28
N ALA A 228 8.18 -21.94 -6.77
CA ALA A 228 9.18 -22.97 -6.67
C ALA A 228 8.86 -24.01 -5.59
N PRO A 229 9.49 -25.19 -5.59
CA PRO A 229 9.54 -26.05 -4.41
C PRO A 229 10.08 -25.28 -3.19
N GLY A 230 9.38 -25.38 -2.04
CA GLY A 230 9.68 -24.62 -0.83
C GLY A 230 9.30 -23.13 -0.88
N GLY A 231 8.67 -22.67 -1.97
CA GLY A 231 8.28 -21.28 -2.14
C GLY A 231 7.13 -20.84 -1.23
N THR A 232 7.06 -19.55 -0.97
CA THR A 232 6.03 -18.94 -0.13
C THR A 232 5.13 -18.01 -0.95
N TRP A 233 3.82 -18.20 -0.86
CA TRP A 233 2.80 -17.30 -1.38
C TRP A 233 2.26 -16.43 -0.24
N VAL A 234 2.49 -15.12 -0.31
CA VAL A 234 1.97 -14.15 0.67
C VAL A 234 0.79 -13.39 0.08
N VAL A 235 -0.39 -13.62 0.63
CA VAL A 235 -1.64 -12.92 0.25
C VAL A 235 -1.85 -11.75 1.20
N TYR A 236 -1.95 -10.53 0.66
CA TYR A 236 -2.13 -9.31 1.45
C TYR A 236 -3.29 -8.42 1.00
N GLY A 237 -4.00 -8.82 -0.04
CA GLY A 237 -5.18 -8.13 -0.55
C GLY A 237 -6.20 -9.12 -1.11
N SER A 238 -7.41 -8.62 -1.35
CA SER A 238 -8.48 -9.35 -2.01
C SER A 238 -9.25 -8.37 -2.88
N GLN A 239 -8.93 -8.33 -4.16
CA GLN A 239 -9.56 -7.41 -5.12
C GLN A 239 -10.73 -8.05 -5.90
N GLN A 240 -10.94 -9.36 -5.78
CA GLN A 240 -11.88 -10.10 -6.65
C GLN A 240 -13.01 -10.81 -5.91
N GLY A 241 -13.35 -10.40 -4.69
CA GLY A 241 -14.35 -11.09 -3.89
C GLY A 241 -13.77 -12.31 -3.14
N ALA A 242 -14.65 -13.10 -2.53
CA ALA A 242 -14.20 -14.28 -1.79
C ALA A 242 -13.58 -15.29 -2.78
N PRO A 243 -12.29 -15.64 -2.60
CA PRO A 243 -11.65 -16.60 -3.47
C PRO A 243 -12.32 -17.97 -3.34
N GLY A 244 -12.33 -18.74 -4.41
CA GLY A 244 -12.66 -20.16 -4.35
C GLY A 244 -11.72 -20.85 -3.37
N GLY A 245 -12.19 -21.81 -2.59
CA GLY A 245 -11.32 -22.56 -1.66
C GLY A 245 -10.28 -23.37 -2.40
N LEU A 246 -9.20 -23.72 -1.71
CA LEU A 246 -8.19 -24.65 -2.24
C LEU A 246 -8.84 -26.01 -2.49
N THR A 247 -8.58 -26.57 -3.65
CA THR A 247 -8.97 -27.92 -4.00
C THR A 247 -8.10 -28.97 -3.30
N GLY A 248 -8.58 -30.20 -3.21
CA GLY A 248 -7.77 -31.31 -2.67
C GLY A 248 -6.48 -31.55 -3.48
N GLY A 249 -6.51 -31.33 -4.81
CA GLY A 249 -5.33 -31.43 -5.66
C GLY A 249 -4.28 -30.35 -5.34
N GLU A 250 -4.71 -29.11 -5.09
CA GLU A 250 -3.81 -28.02 -4.69
C GLU A 250 -3.19 -28.25 -3.31
N LEU A 251 -3.96 -28.78 -2.35
CA LEU A 251 -3.42 -29.17 -1.05
C LEU A 251 -2.34 -30.24 -1.19
N MET A 252 -2.56 -31.25 -2.04
CA MET A 252 -1.53 -32.25 -2.33
C MET A 252 -0.31 -31.65 -3.03
N GLY A 253 -0.52 -30.64 -3.89
CA GLY A 253 0.55 -29.87 -4.51
C GLY A 253 1.41 -29.14 -3.47
N ILE A 254 0.78 -28.46 -2.52
CA ILE A 254 1.46 -27.76 -1.39
C ILE A 254 2.32 -28.75 -0.60
N ILE A 255 1.75 -29.91 -0.24
CA ILE A 255 2.47 -30.96 0.50
C ILE A 255 3.65 -31.48 -0.32
N GLY A 256 3.40 -31.85 -1.58
CA GLY A 256 4.41 -32.45 -2.46
C GLY A 256 5.57 -31.51 -2.80
N GLN A 257 5.33 -30.20 -2.78
CA GLN A 257 6.33 -29.17 -3.07
C GLN A 257 6.84 -28.44 -1.82
N SER A 258 6.35 -28.81 -0.62
CA SER A 258 6.70 -28.12 0.64
C SER A 258 6.46 -26.60 0.59
N GLN A 259 5.41 -26.17 -0.10
CA GLN A 259 5.09 -24.74 -0.28
C GLN A 259 4.37 -24.19 0.94
N THR A 260 4.38 -22.87 1.10
CA THR A 260 3.72 -22.16 2.19
C THR A 260 2.72 -21.14 1.64
N ILE A 261 1.56 -21.04 2.27
CA ILE A 261 0.62 -19.91 2.08
C ILE A 261 0.57 -19.13 3.37
N ARG A 262 0.73 -17.80 3.27
CA ARG A 262 0.72 -16.89 4.41
C ARG A 262 -0.16 -15.68 4.11
N GLY A 263 -1.10 -15.36 5.01
CA GLY A 263 -1.80 -14.08 5.00
C GLY A 263 -0.96 -12.99 5.65
N PHE A 264 -1.10 -11.74 5.18
CA PHE A 264 -0.46 -10.59 5.81
C PHE A 264 -1.42 -9.40 5.86
N THR A 265 -1.40 -8.69 6.99
CA THR A 265 -2.02 -7.36 7.15
C THR A 265 -1.08 -6.44 7.91
N LEU A 266 -0.99 -5.18 7.49
CA LEU A 266 -0.18 -4.17 8.16
C LEU A 266 -0.62 -3.96 9.62
N TYR A 267 -1.91 -4.11 9.91
CA TYR A 267 -2.46 -3.97 11.27
C TYR A 267 -1.84 -4.94 12.29
N SER A 268 -1.34 -6.09 11.85
CA SER A 268 -0.65 -7.03 12.74
C SER A 268 0.73 -6.53 13.18
N VAL A 269 1.27 -5.50 12.50
CA VAL A 269 2.59 -4.94 12.78
C VAL A 269 2.52 -3.61 13.51
N ILE A 270 1.44 -2.84 13.32
CA ILE A 270 1.27 -1.50 13.93
C ILE A 270 1.56 -1.47 15.44
N PRO A 271 1.17 -2.47 16.25
CA PRO A 271 1.50 -2.47 17.68
C PRO A 271 3.01 -2.54 18.00
N ASP A 272 3.83 -3.01 17.06
CA ASP A 272 5.30 -3.02 17.19
C ASP A 272 5.87 -1.65 16.73
N THR A 273 5.72 -0.65 17.60
CA THR A 273 6.10 0.73 17.30
C THR A 273 7.59 0.88 16.94
N GLN A 274 8.45 0.06 17.54
CA GLN A 274 9.89 0.08 17.22
C GLN A 274 10.16 -0.41 15.80
N ALA A 275 9.50 -1.48 15.37
CA ALA A 275 9.63 -1.98 14.00
C ALA A 275 9.08 -0.96 12.98
N ILE A 276 7.93 -0.34 13.28
CA ILE A 276 7.37 0.73 12.43
C ILE A 276 8.33 1.90 12.32
N ALA A 277 8.90 2.38 13.43
CA ALA A 277 9.85 3.49 13.43
C ALA A 277 11.10 3.16 12.60
N THR A 278 11.65 1.95 12.75
CA THR A 278 12.80 1.48 11.96
C THR A 278 12.46 1.43 10.47
N ALA A 279 11.31 0.86 10.09
CA ALA A 279 10.90 0.74 8.70
C ALA A 279 10.68 2.13 8.07
N LEU A 280 10.03 3.07 8.78
CA LEU A 280 9.83 4.43 8.30
C LEU A 280 11.14 5.19 8.14
N HIS A 281 12.08 5.01 9.08
CA HIS A 281 13.42 5.58 8.97
C HIS A 281 14.14 5.07 7.70
N ASP A 282 14.12 3.76 7.45
CA ASP A 282 14.72 3.15 6.27
C ASP A 282 14.06 3.69 4.98
N LEU A 283 12.72 3.69 4.92
CA LEU A 283 11.96 4.16 3.76
C LEU A 283 12.23 5.63 3.44
N LEU A 284 12.25 6.51 4.47
CA LEU A 284 12.57 7.93 4.31
C LEU A 284 14.01 8.13 3.86
N THR A 285 14.95 7.38 4.45
CA THR A 285 16.37 7.42 4.07
C THR A 285 16.55 7.02 2.60
N TRP A 286 15.99 5.87 2.18
CA TRP A 286 16.10 5.41 0.80
C TRP A 286 15.43 6.36 -0.19
N THR A 287 14.32 6.99 0.20
CA THR A 287 13.66 8.00 -0.63
C THR A 287 14.53 9.24 -0.78
N THR A 288 15.11 9.73 0.30
CA THR A 288 16.00 10.91 0.30
C THR A 288 17.30 10.66 -0.49
N GLU A 289 17.83 9.44 -0.42
CA GLU A 289 19.00 9.00 -1.17
C GLU A 289 18.71 8.68 -2.65
N GLY A 290 17.43 8.71 -3.08
CA GLY A 290 16.99 8.34 -4.44
C GLY A 290 17.05 6.84 -4.74
N ARG A 291 17.23 5.99 -3.73
CA ARG A 291 17.24 4.53 -3.84
C ARG A 291 15.83 3.94 -3.89
N LEU A 292 14.84 4.67 -3.36
CA LEU A 292 13.43 4.35 -3.43
C LEU A 292 12.69 5.49 -4.12
N GLN A 293 12.16 5.23 -5.31
CA GLN A 293 11.40 6.19 -6.10
C GLN A 293 9.91 6.01 -5.79
N VAL A 294 9.26 7.10 -5.40
CA VAL A 294 7.82 7.11 -5.13
C VAL A 294 7.10 7.83 -6.26
N GLN A 295 6.29 7.08 -7.02
CA GLN A 295 5.45 7.64 -8.08
C GLN A 295 4.17 8.23 -7.50
N THR A 296 3.91 9.50 -7.78
CA THR A 296 2.73 10.26 -7.31
C THR A 296 2.12 11.10 -8.43
N SER A 297 2.01 10.53 -9.63
CA SER A 297 1.50 11.25 -10.80
C SER A 297 -0.01 11.52 -10.74
N ASP A 298 -0.75 10.66 -10.04
CA ASP A 298 -2.21 10.74 -9.96
C ASP A 298 -2.62 11.58 -8.73
N ARG A 299 -2.65 12.91 -8.92
CA ARG A 299 -3.03 13.89 -7.89
C ARG A 299 -4.38 14.49 -8.25
N PHE A 300 -5.31 14.47 -7.32
CA PHE A 300 -6.66 14.97 -7.49
C PHE A 300 -6.96 16.03 -6.43
N PRO A 301 -7.67 17.12 -6.77
CA PRO A 301 -8.27 17.99 -5.76
C PRO A 301 -9.17 17.19 -4.83
N LEU A 302 -9.29 17.58 -3.55
CA LEU A 302 -10.16 16.92 -2.57
C LEU A 302 -11.59 16.74 -3.09
N ALA A 303 -12.12 17.72 -3.81
CA ALA A 303 -13.46 17.67 -4.41
C ALA A 303 -13.65 16.57 -5.46
N GLN A 304 -12.56 16.01 -6.00
CA GLN A 304 -12.58 14.94 -7.00
C GLN A 304 -12.31 13.55 -6.37
N ALA A 305 -12.60 13.37 -5.10
CA ALA A 305 -12.39 12.09 -4.42
C ALA A 305 -13.13 10.93 -5.10
N ALA A 306 -14.33 11.16 -5.64
CA ALA A 306 -15.07 10.15 -6.41
C ALA A 306 -14.33 9.71 -7.67
N GLU A 307 -13.77 10.65 -8.43
CA GLU A 307 -13.00 10.37 -9.65
C GLU A 307 -11.72 9.60 -9.33
N ALA A 308 -11.03 9.97 -8.23
CA ALA A 308 -9.84 9.27 -7.75
C ALA A 308 -10.16 7.81 -7.37
N HIS A 309 -11.28 7.55 -6.69
CA HIS A 309 -11.75 6.21 -6.36
C HIS A 309 -12.08 5.38 -7.60
N ILE A 310 -12.76 5.98 -8.60
CA ILE A 310 -13.06 5.35 -9.89
C ILE A 310 -11.74 4.98 -10.60
N ALA A 311 -10.77 5.89 -10.63
CA ALA A 311 -9.49 5.67 -11.30
C ALA A 311 -8.73 4.46 -10.72
N ILE A 312 -8.75 4.28 -9.38
CA ILE A 312 -8.16 3.11 -8.71
C ILE A 312 -8.95 1.85 -9.03
N ALA A 313 -10.28 1.88 -8.91
CA ALA A 313 -11.16 0.72 -9.16
C ALA A 313 -10.99 0.18 -10.59
N GLU A 314 -10.89 1.08 -11.57
CA GLU A 314 -10.67 0.75 -12.98
C GLU A 314 -9.20 0.45 -13.32
N ARG A 315 -8.30 0.44 -12.32
CA ARG A 315 -6.87 0.15 -12.51
C ARG A 315 -6.18 1.09 -13.51
N ARG A 316 -6.65 2.36 -13.63
CA ARG A 316 -6.07 3.35 -14.54
C ARG A 316 -4.81 4.01 -13.97
N THR A 317 -4.58 3.90 -12.67
CA THR A 317 -3.52 4.58 -11.92
C THR A 317 -2.21 3.77 -11.86
N THR A 318 -1.12 4.46 -11.52
CA THR A 318 0.20 3.89 -11.21
C THR A 318 0.75 4.51 -9.93
N GLY A 319 1.45 3.71 -9.11
CA GLY A 319 2.01 4.20 -7.85
C GLY A 319 0.96 4.68 -6.86
N LYS A 320 1.24 5.81 -6.21
CA LYS A 320 0.39 6.43 -5.19
C LYS A 320 -0.58 7.44 -5.81
N VAL A 321 -1.85 7.31 -5.45
CA VAL A 321 -2.89 8.31 -5.69
C VAL A 321 -3.08 9.16 -4.45
N VAL A 322 -3.22 10.47 -4.62
CA VAL A 322 -3.41 11.42 -3.52
C VAL A 322 -4.54 12.40 -3.79
N LEU A 323 -5.18 12.85 -2.71
CA LEU A 323 -6.08 14.01 -2.71
C LEU A 323 -5.33 15.20 -2.12
N GLU A 324 -5.46 16.35 -2.77
CA GLU A 324 -4.90 17.63 -2.31
C GLU A 324 -6.07 18.54 -1.90
N PRO A 325 -6.18 18.88 -0.59
CA PRO A 325 -7.25 19.76 -0.09
C PRO A 325 -7.16 21.20 -0.56
#